data_c20c926051356aae53fac17654ae1e6f
#
_entry.id   c20c926051356aae53fac17654ae1e6f
#
_cell.length_a   1.000
_cell.length_b   1.000
_cell.length_c   1.000
_cell.angle_alpha   90.00
_cell.angle_beta   90.00
_cell.angle_gamma   90.00
#
_symmetry.space_group_name_H-M   'P 1'
#
loop_
_entity.id
_entity.type
_entity.pdbx_description
1 polymer ?
#
loop_
_entity_poly.entity_id
_entity_poly.type
_entity_poly.pdbx_seq_one_letter_code
_entity_poly.pdbx_strand_id
1 'polypeptide(L)'
;DRFMAGSVLGTAVLARVREVLASSHPDVTERTTVSQVALRRRRGFAILWRPRQYLGDAASELVLSLALPHRLESPRFKEVVHPARTTWMHHLEVASVDDLDAEVVGWLREAADAAG
;
A
#
# COMPACT_ATOMS: atom_id res chain seq x y z
N ASP A 1 -10.32 5.07 -12.90
CA ASP A 1 -10.51 5.11 -11.47
C ASP A 1 -10.37 6.52 -10.94
N ARG A 2 -11.36 6.92 -10.17
CA ARG A 2 -11.48 8.28 -9.72
C ARG A 2 -10.31 8.76 -8.87
N PHE A 3 -9.84 7.91 -7.99
CA PHE A 3 -8.71 8.21 -7.11
C PHE A 3 -7.45 8.47 -7.92
N MET A 4 -7.24 7.72 -8.97
CA MET A 4 -6.04 7.80 -9.79
C MET A 4 -6.16 8.74 -10.98
N ALA A 5 -7.28 9.40 -11.13
CA ALA A 5 -7.48 10.33 -12.24
C ALA A 5 -6.39 11.40 -12.20
N GLY A 6 -5.69 11.59 -13.28
CA GLY A 6 -4.59 12.55 -13.36
C GLY A 6 -3.25 12.06 -12.85
N SER A 7 -3.16 10.82 -12.35
CA SER A 7 -1.88 10.26 -11.91
C SER A 7 -1.54 9.02 -12.72
N VAL A 8 -0.55 9.16 -13.59
CA VAL A 8 -0.03 8.04 -14.38
C VAL A 8 0.62 7.02 -13.45
N LEU A 9 1.40 7.50 -12.49
CA LEU A 9 2.05 6.64 -11.50
C LEU A 9 1.01 5.88 -10.68
N GLY A 10 0.02 6.58 -10.15
CA GLY A 10 -1.01 5.95 -9.32
C GLY A 10 -1.77 4.87 -10.07
N THR A 11 -2.12 5.13 -11.32
CA THR A 11 -2.83 4.15 -12.15
C THR A 11 -1.97 2.92 -12.38
N ALA A 12 -0.69 3.09 -12.70
CA ALA A 12 0.21 1.99 -12.96
C ALA A 12 0.47 1.15 -11.70
N VAL A 13 0.67 1.80 -10.57
CA VAL A 13 0.92 1.10 -9.30
C VAL A 13 -0.32 0.33 -8.86
N LEU A 14 -1.49 0.92 -8.97
CA LEU A 14 -2.73 0.23 -8.60
C LEU A 14 -2.96 -1.00 -9.48
N ALA A 15 -2.68 -0.89 -10.78
CA ALA A 15 -2.79 -2.03 -11.68
C ALA A 15 -1.84 -3.15 -11.27
N ARG A 16 -0.62 -2.80 -10.89
CA ARG A 16 0.37 -3.79 -10.45
C ARG A 16 -0.07 -4.47 -9.14
N VAL A 17 -0.57 -3.70 -8.19
CA VAL A 17 -1.08 -4.25 -6.93
C VAL A 17 -2.22 -5.22 -7.18
N ARG A 18 -3.15 -4.84 -8.04
CA ARG A 18 -4.28 -5.70 -8.40
C ARG A 18 -3.83 -7.00 -9.05
N GLU A 19 -2.86 -6.92 -9.95
CA GLU A 19 -2.31 -8.07 -10.65
C GLU A 19 -1.67 -9.05 -9.67
N VAL A 20 -0.85 -8.52 -8.76
CA VAL A 20 -0.16 -9.33 -7.76
C VAL A 20 -1.15 -10.05 -6.86
N LEU A 21 -2.15 -9.33 -6.36
CA LEU A 21 -3.12 -9.90 -5.43
C LEU A 21 -4.11 -10.84 -6.11
N ALA A 22 -4.47 -10.56 -7.36
CA ALA A 22 -5.39 -11.44 -8.09
C ALA A 22 -4.83 -12.85 -8.23
N SER A 23 -3.51 -12.98 -8.37
CA SER A 23 -2.89 -14.29 -8.53
C SER A 23 -2.75 -15.06 -7.21
N SER A 24 -2.69 -14.37 -6.08
CA SER A 24 -2.44 -15.01 -4.78
C SER A 24 -3.63 -14.93 -3.81
N HIS A 25 -4.39 -13.86 -3.87
CA HIS A 25 -5.47 -13.58 -2.92
C HIS A 25 -6.70 -13.04 -3.65
N PRO A 26 -7.43 -13.89 -4.40
CA PRO A 26 -8.54 -13.41 -5.23
C PRO A 26 -9.74 -12.88 -4.44
N ASP A 27 -9.77 -13.10 -3.13
CA ASP A 27 -10.85 -12.62 -2.26
C ASP A 27 -10.64 -11.18 -1.76
N VAL A 28 -9.57 -10.53 -2.17
CA VAL A 28 -9.32 -9.13 -1.78
C VAL A 28 -10.37 -8.22 -2.38
N THR A 29 -10.90 -7.34 -1.55
CA THR A 29 -11.84 -6.31 -1.99
C THR A 29 -11.21 -4.94 -1.82
N GLU A 30 -11.74 -3.96 -2.53
CA GLU A 30 -11.22 -2.58 -2.53
C GLU A 30 -12.31 -1.61 -2.12
N ARG A 31 -11.89 -0.58 -1.39
CA ARG A 31 -12.75 0.55 -1.11
C ARG A 31 -12.02 1.81 -1.55
N THR A 32 -12.57 2.49 -2.53
CA THR A 32 -11.98 3.68 -3.13
C THR A 32 -12.64 4.93 -2.58
N THR A 33 -11.83 5.88 -2.15
CA THR A 33 -12.29 7.22 -1.79
C THR A 33 -11.56 8.23 -2.67
N VAL A 34 -11.76 9.50 -2.43
CA VAL A 34 -11.10 10.55 -3.20
C VAL A 34 -9.59 10.49 -3.06
N SER A 35 -9.08 10.10 -1.90
CA SER A 35 -7.66 10.16 -1.60
C SER A 35 -6.96 8.82 -1.47
N GLN A 36 -7.70 7.72 -1.50
CA GLN A 36 -7.06 6.41 -1.27
C GLN A 36 -7.84 5.23 -1.81
N VAL A 37 -7.14 4.12 -2.01
CA VAL A 37 -7.72 2.81 -2.25
C VAL A 37 -7.30 1.91 -1.09
N ALA A 38 -8.26 1.45 -0.30
CA ALA A 38 -8.01 0.55 0.80
C ALA A 38 -8.28 -0.88 0.37
N LEU A 39 -7.35 -1.77 0.68
CA LEU A 39 -7.43 -3.18 0.30
C LEU A 39 -7.73 -4.01 1.54
N ARG A 40 -8.62 -4.95 1.39
CA ARG A 40 -9.16 -5.67 2.53
C ARG A 40 -9.47 -7.12 2.19
N ARG A 41 -9.29 -8.00 3.16
CA ARG A 41 -9.81 -9.35 3.17
C ARG A 41 -10.76 -9.42 4.35
N ARG A 42 -10.46 -10.20 5.37
CA ARG A 42 -11.21 -10.19 6.61
C ARG A 42 -10.98 -8.86 7.33
N ARG A 43 -9.77 -8.33 7.24
CA ARG A 43 -9.40 -7.03 7.80
C ARG A 43 -8.70 -6.21 6.72
N GLY A 44 -8.63 -4.91 6.94
CA GLY A 44 -7.85 -4.05 6.08
C GLY A 44 -6.36 -4.32 6.25
N PHE A 45 -5.60 -4.36 5.15
CA PHE A 45 -4.18 -4.67 5.24
C PHE A 45 -3.28 -3.76 4.42
N ALA A 46 -3.83 -3.01 3.51
CA ALA A 46 -3.02 -2.11 2.69
C ALA A 46 -3.83 -0.91 2.26
N ILE A 47 -3.16 0.22 2.14
CA ILE A 47 -3.77 1.45 1.64
C ILE A 47 -2.80 2.07 0.65
N LEU A 48 -3.30 2.35 -0.56
CA LEU A 48 -2.56 3.10 -1.56
C LEU A 48 -3.15 4.49 -1.58
N TRP A 49 -2.36 5.53 -1.27
CA TRP A 49 -2.90 6.85 -1.09
C TRP A 49 -1.94 7.95 -1.56
N ARG A 50 -2.51 9.11 -1.80
CA ARG A 50 -1.78 10.26 -2.30
C ARG A 50 -1.70 11.29 -1.17
N PRO A 51 -0.49 11.49 -0.60
CA PRO A 51 -0.34 12.35 0.58
C PRO A 51 -0.62 13.82 0.37
N ARG A 52 -0.63 14.27 -0.84
CA ARG A 52 -0.92 15.64 -1.18
C ARG A 52 0.05 16.60 -0.52
N GLN A 53 -0.41 17.78 -0.28
CA GLN A 53 0.41 18.84 0.23
C GLN A 53 0.65 18.79 1.73
N TYR A 54 0.07 17.92 2.50
CA TYR A 54 0.31 17.86 3.83
C TYR A 54 1.72 17.52 4.16
N LEU A 55 2.41 16.76 3.28
CA LEU A 55 3.78 16.36 3.45
C LEU A 55 4.74 17.31 2.77
N GLY A 56 4.24 18.40 2.22
CA GLY A 56 5.04 19.40 1.58
C GLY A 56 5.62 18.92 0.28
N ASP A 57 6.62 19.60 -0.18
CA ASP A 57 7.24 19.37 -1.47
C ASP A 57 8.15 18.16 -1.52
N ALA A 58 8.54 17.66 -0.37
CA ALA A 58 9.43 16.52 -0.32
C ALA A 58 8.70 15.19 -0.45
N ALA A 59 7.40 15.21 -0.44
CA ALA A 59 6.63 13.99 -0.46
C ALA A 59 6.57 13.36 -1.82
N SER A 60 6.55 12.05 -1.85
CA SER A 60 6.26 11.31 -3.06
C SER A 60 4.81 11.52 -3.44
N GLU A 61 4.51 11.34 -4.69
CA GLU A 61 3.16 11.42 -5.20
C GLU A 61 2.26 10.32 -4.61
N LEU A 62 2.86 9.23 -4.16
CA LEU A 62 2.12 8.03 -3.77
C LEU A 62 2.79 7.33 -2.61
N VAL A 63 1.96 6.82 -1.70
CA VAL A 63 2.43 6.02 -0.56
C VAL A 63 1.66 4.71 -0.52
N LEU A 64 2.36 3.62 -0.28
CA LEU A 64 1.76 2.32 -0.01
C LEU A 64 1.96 2.03 1.48
N SER A 65 0.87 1.84 2.21
CA SER A 65 0.91 1.54 3.64
C SER A 65 0.48 0.10 3.84
N LEU A 66 1.28 -0.67 4.58
CA LEU A 66 1.07 -2.10 4.80
C LEU A 66 0.93 -2.40 6.28
N ALA A 67 -0.13 -3.11 6.64
CA ALA A 67 -0.38 -3.55 8.02
C ALA A 67 0.16 -4.96 8.21
N LEU A 68 1.09 -5.12 9.13
CA LEU A 68 1.69 -6.41 9.43
C LEU A 68 1.60 -6.67 10.94
N PRO A 69 1.57 -7.96 11.35
CA PRO A 69 1.49 -8.30 12.78
C PRO A 69 2.83 -8.17 13.50
N HIS A 70 3.87 -7.75 12.79
CA HIS A 70 5.20 -7.55 13.34
C HIS A 70 5.89 -6.40 12.63
N ARG A 71 6.93 -5.87 13.24
CA ARG A 71 7.69 -4.77 12.65
C ARG A 71 8.74 -5.32 11.70
N LEU A 72 8.80 -4.73 10.51
CA LEU A 72 9.89 -4.99 9.57
C LEU A 72 10.93 -3.89 9.68
N GLU A 73 12.20 -4.27 9.59
CA GLU A 73 13.30 -3.32 9.59
C GLU A 73 13.79 -3.16 8.16
N SER A 74 13.61 -1.98 7.60
CA SER A 74 14.13 -1.69 6.27
C SER A 74 14.22 -0.19 6.07
N PRO A 75 15.30 0.30 5.45
CA PRO A 75 15.42 1.73 5.15
C PRO A 75 14.44 2.19 4.07
N ARG A 76 13.74 1.26 3.43
CA ARG A 76 12.73 1.60 2.42
C ARG A 76 11.48 2.22 3.04
N PHE A 77 11.20 1.97 4.32
CA PHE A 77 10.03 2.54 4.97
C PHE A 77 10.36 3.95 5.44
N LYS A 78 9.53 4.89 5.04
CA LYS A 78 9.64 6.27 5.50
C LYS A 78 9.31 6.34 6.99
N GLU A 79 8.33 5.55 7.40
CA GLU A 79 7.86 5.54 8.77
C GLU A 79 7.22 4.20 9.09
N VAL A 80 7.37 3.74 10.32
CA VAL A 80 6.65 2.58 10.83
C VAL A 80 5.99 3.00 12.12
N VAL A 81 4.68 2.85 12.20
CA VAL A 81 3.92 3.20 13.41
C VAL A 81 3.24 1.94 13.96
N HIS A 82 2.95 1.96 15.25
CA HIS A 82 2.36 0.83 15.95
C HIS A 82 1.01 1.24 16.54
N PRO A 83 -0.04 1.29 15.69
CA PRO A 83 -1.33 1.80 16.13
C PRO A 83 -2.10 0.87 17.04
N ALA A 84 -1.78 -0.41 17.02
CA ALA A 84 -2.45 -1.40 17.85
C ALA A 84 -1.47 -2.49 18.23
N ARG A 85 -1.80 -3.23 19.27
CA ARG A 85 -0.95 -4.25 19.85
C ARG A 85 -0.39 -5.25 18.85
N THR A 86 -1.21 -5.64 17.87
CA THR A 86 -0.83 -6.65 16.88
C THR A 86 -0.70 -6.08 15.48
N THR A 87 -0.55 -4.76 15.36
CA THR A 87 -0.48 -4.13 14.04
C THR A 87 0.62 -3.10 14.00
N TRP A 88 1.52 -3.28 13.04
CA TRP A 88 2.53 -2.28 12.68
C TRP A 88 2.21 -1.80 11.28
N MET A 89 2.04 -0.50 11.12
CA MET A 89 1.74 0.11 9.84
C MET A 89 3.03 0.64 9.23
N HIS A 90 3.37 0.14 8.06
CA HIS A 90 4.61 0.46 7.37
C HIS A 90 4.31 1.35 6.17
N HIS A 91 4.88 2.53 6.15
CA HIS A 91 4.65 3.51 5.07
C HIS A 91 5.82 3.53 4.10
N LEU A 92 5.54 3.17 2.85
CA LEU A 92 6.53 3.10 1.78
C LEU A 92 6.20 4.14 0.72
N GLU A 93 7.10 5.08 0.46
CA GLU A 93 6.93 6.01 -0.65
C GLU A 93 7.20 5.31 -1.97
N VAL A 94 6.34 5.52 -2.95
CA VAL A 94 6.45 4.88 -4.25
C VAL A 94 6.72 5.95 -5.31
N ALA A 95 7.88 5.87 -5.93
CA ALA A 95 8.29 6.82 -6.97
C ALA A 95 8.13 6.24 -8.38
N SER A 96 8.05 4.93 -8.50
CA SER A 96 7.97 4.24 -9.78
C SER A 96 7.23 2.92 -9.60
N VAL A 97 6.59 2.42 -10.64
CA VAL A 97 5.96 1.11 -10.59
C VAL A 97 7.01 0.02 -10.33
N ASP A 98 8.27 0.26 -10.68
CA ASP A 98 9.36 -0.68 -10.42
C ASP A 98 9.69 -0.81 -8.93
N ASP A 99 9.21 0.11 -8.11
CA ASP A 99 9.36 0.01 -6.65
C ASP A 99 8.55 -1.16 -6.10
N LEU A 100 7.53 -1.62 -6.85
CA LEU A 100 6.81 -2.84 -6.51
C LEU A 100 7.61 -4.05 -7.01
N ASP A 101 8.80 -4.19 -6.48
CA ASP A 101 9.69 -5.30 -6.82
C ASP A 101 9.36 -6.55 -6.00
N ALA A 102 10.17 -7.58 -6.13
CA ALA A 102 9.91 -8.85 -5.45
C ALA A 102 9.82 -8.71 -3.94
N GLU A 103 10.63 -7.84 -3.36
CA GLU A 103 10.61 -7.60 -1.92
C GLU A 103 9.29 -6.96 -1.47
N VAL A 104 8.87 -5.91 -2.15
CA VAL A 104 7.62 -5.23 -1.81
C VAL A 104 6.42 -6.11 -2.08
N VAL A 105 6.44 -6.87 -3.18
CA VAL A 105 5.38 -7.84 -3.49
C VAL A 105 5.28 -8.88 -2.36
N GLY A 106 6.42 -9.34 -1.84
CA GLY A 106 6.44 -10.27 -0.73
C GLY A 106 5.79 -9.68 0.52
N TRP A 107 6.11 -8.44 0.84
CA TRP A 107 5.50 -7.74 1.99
C TRP A 107 3.99 -7.55 1.82
N LEU A 108 3.57 -7.20 0.59
CA LEU A 108 2.15 -7.01 0.30
C LEU A 108 1.38 -8.31 0.49
N ARG A 109 1.93 -9.41 0.00
CA ARG A 109 1.33 -10.74 0.16
C ARG A 109 1.30 -11.19 1.61
N GLU A 110 2.35 -10.89 2.37
CA GLU A 110 2.40 -11.19 3.78
C GLU A 110 1.31 -10.43 4.55
N ALA A 111 1.12 -9.16 4.22
CA ALA A 111 0.06 -8.36 4.84
C ALA A 111 -1.32 -8.94 4.51
N ALA A 112 -1.52 -9.36 3.26
CA ALA A 112 -2.77 -9.98 2.83
C ALA A 112 -3.01 -11.30 3.58
N ASP A 113 -1.96 -12.12 3.74
CA ASP A 113 -2.06 -13.38 4.49
C ASP A 113 -2.51 -13.13 5.92
N ALA A 114 -1.94 -12.13 6.58
CA ALA A 114 -2.26 -11.82 7.96
C ALA A 114 -3.69 -11.28 8.13
N ALA A 115 -4.30 -10.80 7.07
CA ALA A 115 -5.63 -10.19 7.09
C ALA A 115 -6.76 -11.17 6.76
N GLY A 116 -6.41 -12.39 6.43
CA GLY A 116 -7.39 -13.42 6.03
C GLY A 116 -8.08 -14.15 7.14
#